data_3ae2472fb64def5632fb466a897d6661
#
_entry.id   3ae2472fb64def5632fb466a897d6661
#
_cell.length_a   1.000
_cell.length_b   1.000
_cell.length_c   1.000
_cell.angle_alpha   90.00
_cell.angle_beta   90.00
_cell.angle_gamma   90.00
#
_symmetry.space_group_name_H-M   'P 1'
#
loop_
_entity.id
_entity.type
_entity.pdbx_description
1 polymer ?
#
loop_
_entity_poly.entity_id
_entity_poly.type
_entity_poly.pdbx_seq_one_letter_code
_entity_poly.pdbx_strand_id
1 'polypeptide(L)'
;MGDSSLECEINMVKRGDIYFADLSPVVGSEQGGMRPVLIVQNDTGNRHSPTVIAAAITSQMGKAKLPTHIELHGRSVGLNRDSVILLEQIRTIDKSRLRERMGRLDKGTMSEVDSALAVSFGLGS
;
A
#
# COMPACT_ATOMS: atom_id res chain seq x y z
N MET A 1 -18.36 -18.77 -18.65
CA MET A 1 -17.93 -17.92 -18.25
C MET A 1 -17.16 -18.06 -17.13
N GLY A 2 -16.53 -18.36 -16.81
CA GLY A 2 -15.79 -18.60 -15.87
C GLY A 2 -15.27 -17.65 -14.96
N ASP A 3 -15.60 -16.52 -15.11
CA ASP A 3 -15.11 -15.65 -14.25
C ASP A 3 -15.62 -15.67 -12.98
N SER A 4 -15.03 -16.09 -12.00
CA SER A 4 -15.51 -15.92 -10.68
C SER A 4 -15.40 -14.47 -10.33
N SER A 5 -16.31 -13.98 -9.58
CA SER A 5 -16.27 -12.63 -9.07
C SER A 5 -15.03 -12.43 -8.22
N LEU A 6 -14.53 -13.46 -7.59
CA LEU A 6 -13.31 -13.38 -6.80
C LEU A 6 -12.11 -13.07 -7.67
N GLU A 7 -12.02 -13.72 -8.83
CA GLU A 7 -10.94 -13.47 -9.74
C GLU A 7 -11.01 -12.07 -10.29
N CYS A 8 -12.20 -11.58 -10.61
CA CYS A 8 -12.40 -10.22 -11.04
C CYS A 8 -12.00 -9.22 -9.98
N GLU A 9 -12.33 -9.47 -8.73
CA GLU A 9 -11.98 -8.56 -7.64
C GLU A 9 -10.49 -8.42 -7.48
N ILE A 10 -9.74 -9.52 -7.56
CA ILE A 10 -8.30 -9.48 -7.43
C ILE A 10 -7.68 -8.75 -8.62
N ASN A 11 -8.24 -8.95 -9.81
CA ASN A 11 -7.73 -8.31 -11.00
C ASN A 11 -8.11 -6.83 -11.09
N MET A 12 -8.99 -6.37 -10.19
CA MET A 12 -9.39 -4.98 -10.16
C MET A 12 -8.65 -4.15 -9.12
N VAL A 13 -7.50 -4.61 -8.68
CA VAL A 13 -6.64 -3.82 -7.81
C VAL A 13 -6.28 -2.51 -8.51
N LYS A 14 -6.41 -1.40 -7.80
CA LYS A 14 -6.15 -0.06 -8.34
C LYS A 14 -5.11 0.66 -7.52
N ARG A 15 -4.35 1.51 -8.17
CA ARG A 15 -3.41 2.37 -7.47
C ARG A 15 -4.17 3.25 -6.48
N GLY A 16 -3.71 3.31 -5.23
CA GLY A 16 -4.39 4.04 -4.18
C GLY A 16 -5.29 3.19 -3.30
N ASP A 17 -5.53 1.93 -3.68
CA ASP A 17 -6.28 1.02 -2.83
C ASP A 17 -5.43 0.59 -1.64
N ILE A 18 -6.11 0.37 -0.50
CA ILE A 18 -5.49 -0.18 0.71
C ILE A 18 -5.99 -1.60 0.86
N TYR A 19 -5.07 -2.55 0.93
CA TYR A 19 -5.38 -3.96 1.13
C TYR A 19 -4.71 -4.47 2.38
N PHE A 20 -5.36 -5.38 3.06
CA PHE A 20 -4.73 -6.17 4.11
C PHE A 20 -3.90 -7.24 3.41
N ALA A 21 -2.67 -7.44 3.84
CA ALA A 21 -1.75 -8.33 3.13
C ALA A 21 -0.81 -9.04 4.10
N ASP A 22 -0.35 -10.22 3.69
CA ASP A 22 0.65 -10.96 4.45
C ASP A 22 2.04 -10.62 3.92
N LEU A 23 2.81 -9.90 4.71
CA LEU A 23 4.15 -9.46 4.33
C LEU A 23 5.26 -10.38 4.82
N SER A 24 4.92 -11.47 5.50
CA SER A 24 5.93 -12.41 6.00
C SER A 24 6.45 -13.28 4.85
N PRO A 25 7.70 -13.76 4.93
CA PRO A 25 8.69 -13.44 5.93
C PRO A 25 9.46 -12.15 5.61
N VAL A 26 10.03 -11.54 6.63
CA VAL A 26 10.82 -10.32 6.47
C VAL A 26 12.12 -10.45 7.28
N VAL A 27 13.03 -9.51 7.06
CA VAL A 27 14.32 -9.50 7.73
C VAL A 27 14.52 -8.16 8.45
N GLY A 28 14.96 -8.22 9.70
CA GLY A 28 15.38 -7.04 10.46
C GLY A 28 14.29 -5.99 10.59
N SER A 29 14.58 -4.78 10.12
CA SER A 29 13.70 -3.63 10.28
C SER A 29 12.56 -3.56 9.27
N GLU A 30 12.44 -4.54 8.41
CA GLU A 30 11.34 -4.56 7.44
C GLU A 30 10.00 -4.78 8.14
N GLN A 31 8.96 -4.11 7.62
CA GLN A 31 7.62 -4.32 8.15
C GLN A 31 7.09 -5.67 7.70
N GLY A 32 6.65 -6.49 8.65
CA GLY A 32 6.21 -7.84 8.34
C GLY A 32 4.88 -8.19 8.98
N GLY A 33 4.47 -9.43 8.80
CA GLY A 33 3.20 -9.95 9.32
C GLY A 33 2.00 -9.49 8.53
N MET A 34 0.83 -9.71 9.09
CA MET A 34 -0.42 -9.29 8.46
C MET A 34 -0.64 -7.82 8.76
N ARG A 35 -0.69 -7.00 7.72
CA ARG A 35 -0.89 -5.54 7.90
C ARG A 35 -1.41 -4.88 6.64
N PRO A 36 -1.96 -3.68 6.76
CA PRO A 36 -2.40 -2.93 5.61
C PRO A 36 -1.22 -2.50 4.73
N VAL A 37 -1.45 -2.45 3.44
CA VAL A 37 -0.50 -1.91 2.47
C VAL A 37 -1.22 -0.99 1.52
N LEU A 38 -0.51 -0.01 0.98
CA LEU A 38 -1.04 0.88 -0.04
C LEU A 38 -0.51 0.43 -1.40
N ILE A 39 -1.40 0.24 -2.36
CA ILE A 39 -1.00 -0.12 -3.73
C ILE A 39 -0.48 1.14 -4.42
N VAL A 40 0.78 1.11 -4.79
CA VAL A 40 1.42 2.26 -5.46
C VAL A 40 1.77 1.97 -6.92
N GLN A 41 1.65 0.71 -7.35
CA GLN A 41 1.92 0.34 -8.73
C GLN A 41 0.91 0.97 -9.68
N ASN A 42 1.35 1.30 -10.89
CA ASN A 42 0.46 1.85 -11.91
C ASN A 42 -0.63 0.85 -12.30
N ASP A 43 -1.76 1.37 -12.82
CA ASP A 43 -2.92 0.52 -13.07
C ASP A 43 -2.77 -0.45 -14.24
N THR A 44 -1.90 -0.16 -15.19
CA THR A 44 -1.60 -1.13 -16.24
C THR A 44 -0.90 -2.35 -15.64
N GLY A 45 0.08 -2.12 -14.78
CA GLY A 45 0.73 -3.21 -14.04
C GLY A 45 -0.24 -3.93 -13.13
N ASN A 46 -1.10 -3.18 -12.44
CA ASN A 46 -2.10 -3.79 -11.55
C ASN A 46 -3.03 -4.73 -12.31
N ARG A 47 -3.34 -4.40 -13.53
CA ARG A 47 -4.24 -5.23 -14.34
C ARG A 47 -3.56 -6.48 -14.89
N HIS A 48 -2.31 -6.36 -15.31
CA HIS A 48 -1.67 -7.40 -16.10
C HIS A 48 -0.59 -8.20 -15.38
N SER A 49 -0.01 -7.66 -14.32
CA SER A 49 1.07 -8.36 -13.61
C SER A 49 0.51 -9.28 -12.53
N PRO A 50 1.15 -10.42 -12.27
CA PRO A 50 0.79 -11.25 -11.12
C PRO A 50 1.24 -10.65 -9.78
N THR A 51 2.03 -9.57 -9.82
CA THR A 51 2.52 -8.91 -8.61
C THR A 51 2.06 -7.48 -8.55
N VAL A 52 2.15 -6.88 -7.36
CA VAL A 52 1.89 -5.45 -7.17
C VAL A 52 3.04 -4.83 -6.39
N ILE A 53 3.26 -3.54 -6.60
CA ILE A 53 4.20 -2.76 -5.81
C ILE A 53 3.39 -2.05 -4.74
N ALA A 54 3.79 -2.21 -3.48
CA ALA A 54 3.02 -1.68 -2.37
C ALA A 54 3.92 -1.07 -1.31
N ALA A 55 3.35 -0.14 -0.55
CA ALA A 55 4.02 0.50 0.58
C ALA A 55 3.40 -0.01 1.87
N ALA A 56 4.22 -0.29 2.86
CA ALA A 56 3.73 -0.77 4.15
C ALA A 56 3.04 0.36 4.93
N ILE A 57 2.01 0.01 5.66
CA ILE A 57 1.29 0.92 6.54
C ILE A 57 1.42 0.38 7.96
N THR A 58 1.74 1.26 8.91
CA THR A 58 1.88 0.86 10.31
C THR A 58 1.04 1.74 11.21
N SER A 59 0.48 1.15 12.26
CA SER A 59 -0.22 1.91 13.28
C SER A 59 0.72 2.38 14.41
N GLN A 60 2.00 2.02 14.35
CA GLN A 60 2.95 2.47 15.36
C GLN A 60 3.34 3.90 15.09
N MET A 61 2.69 4.80 15.78
CA MET A 61 2.96 6.23 15.71
C MET A 61 3.93 6.59 16.80
N GLY A 62 4.61 7.69 16.68
CA GLY A 62 5.46 8.18 17.76
C GLY A 62 6.94 8.17 17.49
N LYS A 63 7.35 7.67 16.34
CA LYS A 63 8.75 7.79 15.93
C LYS A 63 8.95 9.07 15.15
N ALA A 64 10.20 9.50 15.02
CA ALA A 64 10.51 10.68 14.23
C ALA A 64 9.97 10.50 12.82
N LYS A 65 9.31 11.53 12.30
CA LYS A 65 8.73 11.46 10.97
C LYS A 65 9.80 11.71 9.93
N LEU A 66 9.72 10.96 8.86
CA LEU A 66 10.56 11.17 7.70
C LEU A 66 9.74 11.84 6.60
N PRO A 67 10.38 12.51 5.64
CA PRO A 67 9.66 13.06 4.49
C PRO A 67 8.91 12.00 3.67
N THR A 68 9.24 10.73 3.88
CA THR A 68 8.60 9.62 3.19
C THR A 68 7.40 9.06 3.96
N HIS A 69 7.03 9.69 5.10
CA HIS A 69 5.91 9.22 5.91
C HIS A 69 4.67 10.05 5.63
N ILE A 70 3.54 9.41 5.42
CA ILE A 70 2.24 10.06 5.22
C ILE A 70 1.29 9.58 6.31
N GLU A 71 0.79 10.50 7.11
CA GLU A 71 -0.15 10.16 8.18
C GLU A 71 -1.56 9.97 7.63
N LEU A 72 -2.26 8.97 8.14
CA LEU A 72 -3.63 8.68 7.76
C LEU A 72 -4.53 8.68 8.98
N HIS A 73 -5.72 9.28 8.83
CA HIS A 73 -6.78 9.13 9.82
C HIS A 73 -7.49 7.81 9.47
N GLY A 74 -7.27 6.79 10.30
CA GLY A 74 -7.68 5.44 9.96
C GLY A 74 -9.11 5.28 9.52
N ARG A 75 -10.05 5.90 10.26
CA ARG A 75 -11.46 5.72 9.94
C ARG A 75 -11.84 6.24 8.58
N SER A 76 -11.17 7.28 8.11
CA SER A 76 -11.51 7.88 6.81
C SER A 76 -11.08 7.01 5.64
N VAL A 77 -10.23 6.01 5.88
CA VAL A 77 -9.70 5.15 4.81
C VAL A 77 -9.95 3.66 5.09
N GLY A 78 -10.86 3.36 5.99
CA GLY A 78 -11.24 1.97 6.24
C GLY A 78 -10.36 1.22 7.23
N LEU A 79 -9.51 1.92 7.97
CA LEU A 79 -8.64 1.30 8.96
C LEU A 79 -9.19 1.55 10.36
N ASN A 80 -8.88 0.65 11.30
CA ASN A 80 -9.35 0.77 12.67
C ASN A 80 -8.56 1.79 13.49
N ARG A 81 -7.36 2.12 13.06
CA ARG A 81 -6.46 3.00 13.82
C ARG A 81 -5.82 4.00 12.90
N ASP A 82 -5.50 5.16 13.45
CA ASP A 82 -4.66 6.12 12.75
C ASP A 82 -3.32 5.46 12.44
N SER A 83 -2.79 5.73 11.28
CA SER A 83 -1.67 4.97 10.74
C SER A 83 -0.76 5.88 9.95
N VAL A 84 0.39 5.34 9.55
CA VAL A 84 1.38 6.03 8.73
C VAL A 84 1.74 5.13 7.57
N ILE A 85 1.75 5.70 6.37
CA ILE A 85 2.28 5.01 5.19
C ILE A 85 3.78 5.25 5.17
N LEU A 86 4.54 4.18 4.99
CA LEU A 86 6.00 4.24 4.99
C LEU A 86 6.49 4.10 3.56
N LEU A 87 6.69 5.23 2.88
CA LEU A 87 7.06 5.21 1.46
C LEU A 87 8.53 4.82 1.24
N GLU A 88 9.27 4.57 2.30
CA GLU A 88 10.59 3.95 2.20
C GLU A 88 10.51 2.43 2.36
N GLN A 89 9.35 1.89 2.77
CA GLN A 89 9.14 0.44 2.91
C GLN A 89 8.32 -0.05 1.72
N ILE A 90 8.94 0.01 0.55
CA ILE A 90 8.29 -0.37 -0.71
C ILE A 90 8.74 -1.77 -1.09
N ARG A 91 7.79 -2.61 -1.49
CA ARG A 91 8.15 -3.95 -1.94
C ARG A 91 7.19 -4.46 -2.99
N THR A 92 7.65 -5.40 -3.78
CA THR A 92 6.83 -6.13 -4.73
C THR A 92 6.31 -7.38 -4.04
N ILE A 93 5.01 -7.58 -4.09
CA ILE A 93 4.41 -8.76 -3.48
C ILE A 93 3.50 -9.44 -4.50
N ASP A 94 3.39 -10.75 -4.37
CA ASP A 94 2.49 -11.52 -5.20
C ASP A 94 1.05 -11.18 -4.86
N LYS A 95 0.17 -11.09 -5.85
CA LYS A 95 -1.25 -10.77 -5.60
C LYS A 95 -1.91 -11.77 -4.64
N SER A 96 -1.40 -13.01 -4.58
CA SER A 96 -1.94 -14.00 -3.65
C SER A 96 -1.74 -13.63 -2.18
N ARG A 97 -0.85 -12.69 -1.89
CA ARG A 97 -0.66 -12.22 -0.52
C ARG A 97 -1.71 -11.19 -0.09
N LEU A 98 -2.45 -10.63 -1.05
CA LEU A 98 -3.50 -9.65 -0.74
C LEU A 98 -4.71 -10.36 -0.15
N ARG A 99 -5.28 -9.76 0.89
CA ARG A 99 -6.51 -10.25 1.51
C ARG A 99 -7.63 -9.28 1.14
N GLU A 100 -8.40 -8.80 2.08
CA GLU A 100 -9.51 -7.93 1.73
C GLU A 100 -9.07 -6.49 1.48
N ARG A 101 -9.80 -5.83 0.61
CA ARG A 101 -9.60 -4.41 0.37
C ARG A 101 -10.21 -3.63 1.52
N MET A 102 -9.42 -2.76 2.14
CA MET A 102 -9.84 -1.98 3.30
C MET A 102 -10.43 -0.64 2.92
N GLY A 103 -9.92 -0.02 1.87
CA GLY A 103 -10.36 1.31 1.48
C GLY A 103 -9.53 1.86 0.34
N ARG A 104 -9.61 3.17 0.14
CA ARG A 104 -8.90 3.85 -0.94
C ARG A 104 -8.55 5.26 -0.50
N LEU A 105 -7.40 5.75 -0.90
CA LEU A 105 -7.00 7.12 -0.65
C LEU A 105 -7.62 8.05 -1.70
N ASP A 106 -7.90 9.28 -1.28
CA ASP A 106 -8.38 10.30 -2.20
C ASP A 106 -7.23 10.87 -3.04
N LYS A 107 -7.58 11.68 -4.02
CA LYS A 107 -6.57 12.24 -4.92
C LYS A 107 -5.59 13.15 -4.22
N GLY A 108 -6.04 13.91 -3.25
CA GLY A 108 -5.17 14.82 -2.50
C GLY A 108 -4.11 14.06 -1.72
N THR A 109 -4.52 13.01 -1.03
CA THR A 109 -3.58 12.18 -0.28
C THR A 109 -2.64 11.43 -1.23
N MET A 110 -3.15 10.97 -2.36
CA MET A 110 -2.29 10.30 -3.36
C MET A 110 -1.26 11.26 -3.95
N SER A 111 -1.58 12.55 -4.06
CA SER A 111 -0.60 13.53 -4.50
C SER A 111 0.55 13.65 -3.49
N GLU A 112 0.24 13.60 -2.20
CA GLU A 112 1.26 13.58 -1.15
C GLU A 112 2.10 12.30 -1.23
N VAL A 113 1.45 11.18 -1.51
CA VAL A 113 2.15 9.90 -1.67
C VAL A 113 3.13 9.99 -2.85
N ASP A 114 2.69 10.58 -3.96
CA ASP A 114 3.56 10.72 -5.14
C ASP A 114 4.80 11.53 -4.81
N SER A 115 4.64 12.62 -4.06
CA SER A 115 5.78 13.44 -3.64
C SER A 115 6.70 12.67 -2.71
N ALA A 116 6.14 11.91 -1.78
CA ALA A 116 6.95 11.10 -0.85
C ALA A 116 7.69 9.98 -1.58
N LEU A 117 7.07 9.38 -2.60
CA LEU A 117 7.74 8.37 -3.42
C LEU A 117 8.92 8.98 -4.19
N ALA A 118 8.74 10.18 -4.73
CA ALA A 118 9.82 10.87 -5.42
C ALA A 118 11.01 11.10 -4.48
N VAL A 119 10.73 11.50 -3.24
CA VAL A 119 11.78 11.67 -2.22
C VAL A 119 12.45 10.33 -1.92
N SER A 120 11.63 9.30 -1.70
CA SER A 120 12.14 7.98 -1.34
C SER A 120 13.07 7.40 -2.42
N PHE A 121 12.74 7.64 -3.68
CA PHE A 121 13.52 7.12 -4.80
C PHE A 121 14.57 8.09 -5.31
N GLY A 122 14.70 9.25 -4.70
CA GLY A 122 15.69 10.25 -5.13
C GLY A 122 15.36 10.91 -6.45
N LEU A 123 14.08 10.99 -6.79
CA LEU A 123 13.65 11.58 -8.04
C LEU A 123 13.32 13.06 -7.86
N GLY A 124 13.67 13.86 -8.82
CA GLY A 124 13.21 15.25 -8.86
C GLY A 124 13.71 16.16 -7.75
N SER A 125 14.81 15.86 -7.14
CA SER A 125 15.33 16.71 -6.08
C SER A 125 16.02 17.93 -6.62
#